data_12571105ac697ee4c8b00eb20b88bfd8
#
_entry.id   12571105ac697ee4c8b00eb20b88bfd8
#
_cell.length_a   1.000
_cell.length_b   1.000
_cell.length_c   1.000
_cell.angle_alpha   90.00
_cell.angle_beta   90.00
_cell.angle_gamma   90.00
#
_symmetry.space_group_name_H-M   'P 1'
#
loop_
_entity.id
_entity.type
_entity.pdbx_description
1 polymer ?
#
loop_
_entity_poly.entity_id
_entity_poly.type
_entity_poly.pdbx_seq_one_letter_code
_entity_poly.pdbx_strand_id
1 'polypeptide(L)'
;NKQQRIPDIEIFFVTDPCNTLYGGLRSVFFDRLIDAGIKVITTDLDQLRDSSPVYSLFWRIFIRPLGNTTGGVVPNPFGRTPVTLRSLLHIPNMKANHRKTLIADSGQDWVGLVSTANPHNASYLNRNVALQFNGPAVADLLRSELAVISMSVGRSPQVCHAVTPLPVADVTTQVSIHSEGAIKETLLTLIADTASGDHIDLILFYLSDRAVVKAL
;
A
#
# COMPACT_ATOMS: atom_id res chain seq x y z
N ASN A 1 7.74 -23.28 -5.21
CA ASN A 1 7.77 -21.84 -5.32
C ASN A 1 7.78 -21.44 -6.80
N LYS A 2 7.00 -20.40 -7.21
CA LYS A 2 6.89 -19.98 -8.62
C LYS A 2 8.24 -19.51 -9.18
N GLN A 3 9.04 -18.83 -8.38
CA GLN A 3 10.36 -18.35 -8.78
C GLN A 3 11.39 -19.49 -9.00
N GLN A 4 11.25 -20.60 -8.28
CA GLN A 4 12.08 -21.79 -8.53
C GLN A 4 11.71 -22.52 -9.83
N ARG A 5 10.45 -22.35 -10.28
CA ARG A 5 9.94 -22.95 -11.52
C ARG A 5 10.17 -22.05 -12.75
N ILE A 6 10.29 -20.75 -12.53
CA ILE A 6 10.48 -19.73 -13.58
C ILE A 6 11.65 -18.85 -13.11
N PRO A 7 12.91 -19.20 -13.46
CA PRO A 7 14.10 -18.53 -12.95
C PRO A 7 14.19 -17.04 -13.27
N ASP A 8 13.59 -16.62 -14.37
CA ASP A 8 13.65 -15.23 -14.83
C ASP A 8 12.53 -14.34 -14.27
N ILE A 9 11.67 -14.88 -13.40
CA ILE A 9 10.60 -14.08 -12.79
C ILE A 9 11.19 -13.15 -11.73
N GLU A 10 10.93 -11.87 -11.85
CA GLU A 10 11.27 -10.87 -10.84
C GLU A 10 10.02 -10.53 -10.01
N ILE A 11 10.12 -10.64 -8.69
CA ILE A 11 9.01 -10.40 -7.77
C ILE A 11 9.43 -9.33 -6.77
N PHE A 12 8.68 -8.25 -6.69
CA PHE A 12 8.77 -7.22 -5.65
C PHE A 12 7.62 -7.41 -4.65
N PHE A 13 7.95 -7.47 -3.38
CA PHE A 13 6.98 -7.47 -2.29
C PHE A 13 7.16 -6.22 -1.47
N VAL A 14 6.28 -5.24 -1.66
CA VAL A 14 6.29 -3.98 -0.91
C VAL A 14 5.41 -4.11 0.32
N THR A 15 5.94 -3.76 1.48
CA THR A 15 5.23 -3.94 2.75
C THR A 15 5.37 -2.71 3.65
N ASP A 16 4.37 -2.50 4.49
CA ASP A 16 4.40 -1.47 5.51
C ASP A 16 5.24 -1.92 6.73
N PRO A 17 6.07 -1.06 7.32
CA PRO A 17 6.86 -1.40 8.50
C PRO A 17 6.02 -1.74 9.74
N CYS A 18 4.73 -1.42 9.79
CA CYS A 18 3.84 -1.85 10.88
C CYS A 18 3.77 -3.38 10.98
N ASN A 19 3.96 -4.13 9.89
CA ASN A 19 3.99 -5.59 9.88
C ASN A 19 5.14 -6.19 10.69
N THR A 20 6.19 -5.42 10.97
CA THR A 20 7.28 -5.78 11.87
C THR A 20 7.32 -4.89 13.12
N LEU A 21 6.21 -4.26 13.44
CA LEU A 21 6.11 -3.25 14.48
C LEU A 21 7.26 -2.23 14.38
N TYR A 22 7.39 -1.63 13.19
CA TYR A 22 8.41 -0.63 12.85
C TYR A 22 9.86 -1.11 13.08
N GLY A 23 10.13 -2.37 12.73
CA GLY A 23 11.46 -2.99 12.86
C GLY A 23 11.75 -3.58 14.25
N GLY A 24 10.77 -3.59 15.18
CA GLY A 24 10.91 -4.22 16.49
C GLY A 24 10.75 -5.75 16.50
N LEU A 25 10.19 -6.30 15.42
CA LEU A 25 9.97 -7.74 15.26
C LEU A 25 10.66 -8.26 13.99
N ARG A 26 11.26 -9.44 14.10
CA ARG A 26 11.71 -10.20 12.93
C ARG A 26 10.52 -10.96 12.33
N SER A 27 10.34 -10.89 11.03
CA SER A 27 9.31 -11.64 10.32
C SER A 27 9.90 -12.88 9.64
N VAL A 28 9.60 -14.06 10.14
CA VAL A 28 9.97 -15.33 9.51
C VAL A 28 9.38 -15.45 8.09
N PHE A 29 8.24 -14.81 7.83
CA PHE A 29 7.66 -14.80 6.49
C PHE A 29 8.49 -13.97 5.51
N PHE A 30 9.01 -12.81 5.94
CA PHE A 30 9.88 -11.99 5.08
C PHE A 30 11.21 -12.70 4.81
N ASP A 31 11.80 -13.35 5.82
CA ASP A 31 13.00 -14.17 5.63
C ASP A 31 12.75 -15.24 4.55
N ARG A 32 11.64 -15.97 4.63
CA ARG A 32 11.27 -16.99 3.63
C ARG A 32 11.03 -16.41 2.23
N LEU A 33 10.50 -15.20 2.12
CA LEU A 33 10.35 -14.53 0.82
C LEU A 33 11.71 -14.18 0.24
N ILE A 34 12.61 -13.64 1.06
CA ILE A 34 13.98 -13.30 0.66
C ILE A 34 14.74 -14.55 0.24
N ASP A 35 14.70 -15.64 1.04
CA ASP A 35 15.32 -16.93 0.72
C ASP A 35 14.76 -17.52 -0.59
N ALA A 36 13.53 -17.18 -0.93
CA ALA A 36 12.92 -17.55 -2.21
C ALA A 36 13.32 -16.64 -3.38
N GLY A 37 14.19 -15.65 -3.16
CA GLY A 37 14.65 -14.69 -4.18
C GLY A 37 13.72 -13.49 -4.41
N ILE A 38 12.66 -13.33 -3.59
CA ILE A 38 11.72 -12.21 -3.71
C ILE A 38 12.35 -10.97 -3.09
N LYS A 39 12.27 -9.85 -3.80
CA LYS A 39 12.75 -8.56 -3.32
C LYS A 39 11.74 -7.96 -2.34
N VAL A 40 12.01 -8.08 -1.03
CA VAL A 40 11.17 -7.50 0.02
C VAL A 40 11.60 -6.06 0.27
N ILE A 41 10.66 -5.12 0.11
CA ILE A 41 10.88 -3.68 0.27
C ILE A 41 9.94 -3.17 1.36
N THR A 42 10.52 -2.60 2.41
CA THR A 42 9.75 -1.93 3.46
C THR A 42 9.58 -0.46 3.10
N THR A 43 8.33 0.02 3.10
CA THR A 43 8.02 1.42 2.77
C THR A 43 8.69 2.39 3.76
N ASP A 44 9.34 3.43 3.24
CA ASP A 44 9.84 4.54 4.05
C ASP A 44 8.70 5.50 4.40
N LEU A 45 8.15 5.36 5.60
CA LEU A 45 7.05 6.20 6.07
C LEU A 45 7.47 7.64 6.39
N ASP A 46 8.77 7.92 6.50
CA ASP A 46 9.24 9.29 6.78
C ASP A 46 8.99 10.24 5.60
N GLN A 47 8.88 9.68 4.39
CA GLN A 47 8.55 10.42 3.17
C GLN A 47 7.05 10.72 3.03
N LEU A 48 6.21 10.06 3.81
CA LEU A 48 4.78 10.30 3.77
C LEU A 48 4.40 11.54 4.58
N ARG A 49 3.29 12.17 4.18
CA ARG A 49 2.71 13.32 4.91
C ARG A 49 2.49 12.97 6.37
N ASP A 50 2.79 13.91 7.26
CA ASP A 50 2.56 13.76 8.70
C ASP A 50 1.06 13.77 9.04
N SER A 51 0.55 12.68 9.56
CA SER A 51 -0.82 12.59 10.09
C SER A 51 -0.95 13.30 11.43
N SER A 52 0.15 13.34 12.21
CA SER A 52 0.26 14.03 13.50
C SER A 52 1.51 14.92 13.49
N PRO A 53 1.46 16.15 12.93
CA PRO A 53 2.67 16.95 12.66
C PRO A 53 3.48 17.27 13.92
N VAL A 54 2.83 17.61 15.02
CA VAL A 54 3.51 17.95 16.30
C VAL A 54 4.24 16.73 16.85
N TYR A 55 3.58 15.57 16.88
CA TYR A 55 4.21 14.35 17.35
C TYR A 55 5.30 13.87 16.41
N SER A 56 5.09 13.96 15.11
CA SER A 56 6.10 13.58 14.11
C SER A 56 7.36 14.44 14.20
N LEU A 57 7.23 15.73 14.54
CA LEU A 57 8.37 16.60 14.79
C LEU A 57 9.14 16.15 16.03
N PHE A 58 8.43 15.91 17.15
CA PHE A 58 9.03 15.38 18.39
C PHE A 58 9.74 14.03 18.12
N TRP A 59 9.06 13.11 17.41
CA TRP A 59 9.61 11.82 17.01
C TRP A 59 10.92 11.97 16.24
N ARG A 60 10.96 12.82 15.21
CA ARG A 60 12.15 13.02 14.36
C ARG A 60 13.35 13.55 15.13
N ILE A 61 13.12 14.44 16.09
CA ILE A 61 14.19 15.08 16.85
C ILE A 61 14.70 14.19 17.97
N PHE A 62 13.83 13.57 18.75
CA PHE A 62 14.19 12.94 20.02
C PHE A 62 14.23 11.41 19.99
N ILE A 63 13.42 10.76 19.14
CA ILE A 63 13.26 9.31 19.19
C ILE A 63 13.91 8.62 17.99
N ARG A 64 13.73 9.16 16.79
CA ARG A 64 14.29 8.59 15.57
C ARG A 64 15.81 8.37 15.61
N PRO A 65 16.64 9.32 16.12
CA PRO A 65 18.10 9.16 16.14
C PRO A 65 18.60 8.00 17.00
N LEU A 66 17.80 7.51 17.94
CA LEU A 66 18.17 6.40 18.82
C LEU A 66 18.29 5.04 18.11
N GLY A 67 17.89 4.96 16.84
CA GLY A 67 17.85 3.71 16.12
C GLY A 67 16.77 2.74 16.62
N ASN A 68 16.65 1.58 16.01
CA ASN A 68 15.79 0.49 16.49
C ASN A 68 16.49 -0.86 16.27
N THR A 69 16.11 -1.85 17.08
CA THR A 69 16.61 -3.22 16.99
C THR A 69 15.44 -4.19 17.12
N THR A 70 15.62 -5.40 16.63
CA THR A 70 14.70 -6.50 16.91
C THR A 70 14.93 -7.02 18.33
N GLY A 71 13.83 -7.40 19.03
CA GLY A 71 13.93 -7.99 20.36
C GLY A 71 14.08 -6.93 21.48
N GLY A 72 12.99 -6.38 21.90
CA GLY A 72 12.90 -5.50 23.06
C GLY A 72 12.48 -6.24 24.33
N VAL A 73 12.25 -5.47 25.41
CA VAL A 73 11.80 -5.96 26.72
C VAL A 73 10.39 -5.47 27.08
N VAL A 74 9.79 -4.62 26.23
CA VAL A 74 8.47 -4.04 26.52
C VAL A 74 7.39 -5.00 26.02
N PRO A 75 6.34 -5.26 26.84
CA PRO A 75 5.22 -6.07 26.41
C PRO A 75 4.59 -5.54 25.11
N ASN A 76 4.36 -6.45 24.18
CA ASN A 76 3.74 -6.12 22.89
C ASN A 76 2.22 -6.21 23.01
N PRO A 77 1.46 -5.12 22.84
CA PRO A 77 0.00 -5.16 22.94
C PRO A 77 -0.66 -5.92 21.77
N PHE A 78 0.08 -6.19 20.69
CA PHE A 78 -0.43 -6.85 19.49
C PHE A 78 0.06 -8.29 19.32
N GLY A 79 0.84 -8.82 20.27
CA GLY A 79 1.39 -10.16 20.15
C GLY A 79 2.18 -10.61 21.37
N ARG A 80 2.74 -11.82 21.31
CA ARG A 80 3.44 -12.43 22.45
C ARG A 80 4.93 -12.05 22.55
N THR A 81 5.53 -11.62 21.44
CA THR A 81 6.96 -11.30 21.41
C THR A 81 7.19 -9.87 21.90
N PRO A 82 8.02 -9.66 22.94
CA PRO A 82 8.35 -8.33 23.42
C PRO A 82 9.00 -7.47 22.33
N VAL A 83 8.83 -6.16 22.44
CA VAL A 83 9.31 -5.18 21.46
C VAL A 83 10.08 -4.05 22.14
N THR A 84 10.73 -3.20 21.37
CA THR A 84 11.38 -2.01 21.88
C THR A 84 10.36 -0.93 22.22
N LEU A 85 10.64 -0.10 23.22
CA LEU A 85 9.84 1.08 23.51
C LEU A 85 9.75 2.00 22.28
N ARG A 86 10.84 2.10 21.51
CA ARG A 86 10.88 2.91 20.28
C ARG A 86 9.86 2.45 19.24
N SER A 87 9.66 1.16 19.08
CA SER A 87 8.64 0.61 18.19
C SER A 87 7.22 1.04 18.59
N LEU A 88 6.91 1.01 19.87
CA LEU A 88 5.63 1.49 20.39
C LEU A 88 5.46 3.00 20.23
N LEU A 89 6.51 3.77 20.50
CA LEU A 89 6.52 5.21 20.29
C LEU A 89 6.44 5.62 18.80
N HIS A 90 6.61 4.71 17.87
CA HIS A 90 6.37 5.01 16.45
C HIS A 90 4.88 5.08 16.10
N ILE A 91 4.03 4.33 16.78
CA ILE A 91 2.60 4.18 16.48
C ILE A 91 1.85 5.53 16.41
N PRO A 92 2.06 6.48 17.33
CA PRO A 92 1.33 7.76 17.30
C PRO A 92 1.65 8.66 16.11
N ASN A 93 2.67 8.35 15.27
CA ASN A 93 2.87 9.04 14.01
C ASN A 93 1.70 8.80 13.06
N MET A 94 0.96 7.71 13.23
CA MET A 94 -0.24 7.36 12.45
C MET A 94 0.00 7.39 10.92
N LYS A 95 1.19 6.94 10.50
CA LYS A 95 1.55 6.82 9.09
C LYS A 95 1.51 5.35 8.69
N ALA A 96 0.96 5.07 7.54
CA ALA A 96 0.95 3.74 6.95
C ALA A 96 0.85 3.80 5.43
N ASN A 97 1.48 2.85 4.76
CA ASN A 97 1.18 2.52 3.37
C ASN A 97 0.09 1.44 3.36
N HIS A 98 -1.16 1.85 3.16
CA HIS A 98 -2.31 0.96 3.28
C HIS A 98 -2.80 0.39 1.93
N ARG A 99 -1.96 0.38 0.92
CA ARG A 99 -2.27 -0.14 -0.42
C ARG A 99 -2.32 -1.67 -0.41
N LYS A 100 -3.26 -2.24 -1.14
CA LYS A 100 -3.39 -3.67 -1.40
C LYS A 100 -3.55 -3.84 -2.89
N THR A 101 -2.43 -3.94 -3.56
CA THR A 101 -2.34 -4.00 -5.01
C THR A 101 -1.54 -5.24 -5.43
N LEU A 102 -1.83 -5.74 -6.60
CA LEU A 102 -1.02 -6.75 -7.26
C LEU A 102 -0.95 -6.37 -8.75
N ILE A 103 0.23 -6.44 -9.29
CA ILE A 103 0.48 -6.22 -10.70
C ILE A 103 1.27 -7.41 -11.20
N ALA A 104 0.84 -8.00 -12.29
CA ALA A 104 1.52 -9.13 -12.90
C ALA A 104 1.50 -9.00 -14.42
N ASP A 105 2.62 -9.33 -15.04
CA ASP A 105 2.65 -9.62 -16.47
C ASP A 105 2.13 -11.04 -16.71
N SER A 106 1.35 -11.20 -17.74
CA SER A 106 0.78 -12.48 -18.18
C SER A 106 1.04 -12.66 -19.67
N GLY A 107 2.29 -12.94 -20.01
CA GLY A 107 2.73 -13.08 -21.39
C GLY A 107 2.76 -11.74 -22.12
N GLN A 108 1.77 -11.45 -22.95
CA GLN A 108 1.70 -10.19 -23.71
C GLN A 108 0.86 -9.11 -23.03
N ASP A 109 0.20 -9.45 -21.93
CA ASP A 109 -0.74 -8.56 -21.25
C ASP A 109 -0.33 -8.34 -19.79
N TRP A 110 -0.78 -7.23 -19.23
CA TRP A 110 -0.58 -6.89 -17.85
C TRP A 110 -1.92 -6.84 -17.11
N VAL A 111 -1.94 -7.39 -15.91
CA VAL A 111 -3.11 -7.42 -15.05
C VAL A 111 -2.83 -6.64 -13.78
N GLY A 112 -3.74 -5.74 -13.44
CA GLY A 112 -3.78 -5.03 -12.17
C GLY A 112 -4.92 -5.53 -11.29
N LEU A 113 -4.67 -5.58 -9.97
CA LEU A 113 -5.68 -5.86 -8.97
C LEU A 113 -5.52 -4.88 -7.83
N VAL A 114 -6.61 -4.25 -7.44
CA VAL A 114 -6.71 -3.42 -6.23
C VAL A 114 -7.75 -4.03 -5.31
N SER A 115 -7.42 -4.17 -4.02
CA SER A 115 -8.28 -4.84 -3.06
C SER A 115 -8.39 -4.08 -1.74
N THR A 116 -9.46 -4.35 -1.00
CA THR A 116 -9.60 -3.95 0.41
C THR A 116 -9.01 -4.98 1.37
N ALA A 117 -8.77 -6.21 0.90
CA ALA A 117 -8.23 -7.30 1.72
C ALA A 117 -6.73 -7.19 1.92
N ASN A 118 -6.26 -7.34 3.16
CA ASN A 118 -4.86 -7.62 3.42
C ASN A 118 -4.57 -9.11 3.15
N PRO A 119 -3.37 -9.47 2.66
CA PRO A 119 -3.01 -10.86 2.38
C PRO A 119 -2.64 -11.62 3.68
N HIS A 120 -3.58 -11.70 4.64
CA HIS A 120 -3.41 -12.46 5.87
C HIS A 120 -4.75 -13.06 6.34
N ASN A 121 -4.69 -14.09 7.16
CA ASN A 121 -5.85 -14.90 7.56
C ASN A 121 -6.97 -14.09 8.25
N ALA A 122 -6.64 -13.11 9.07
CA ALA A 122 -7.66 -12.30 9.74
C ALA A 122 -8.50 -11.47 8.76
N SER A 123 -7.91 -11.04 7.65
CA SER A 123 -8.63 -10.30 6.61
C SER A 123 -9.63 -11.16 5.85
N TYR A 124 -9.39 -12.48 5.79
CA TYR A 124 -10.28 -13.42 5.13
C TYR A 124 -11.68 -13.49 5.77
N LEU A 125 -11.77 -13.21 7.07
CA LEU A 125 -13.04 -13.21 7.81
C LEU A 125 -13.87 -11.92 7.59
N ASN A 126 -13.29 -10.90 6.96
CA ASN A 126 -13.97 -9.65 6.68
C ASN A 126 -14.61 -9.68 5.29
N ARG A 127 -15.65 -8.87 5.10
CA ARG A 127 -16.22 -8.63 3.77
C ARG A 127 -15.31 -7.67 3.02
N ASN A 128 -14.65 -8.18 1.99
CA ASN A 128 -13.72 -7.44 1.16
C ASN A 128 -14.18 -7.43 -0.29
N VAL A 129 -13.70 -6.45 -1.03
CA VAL A 129 -13.92 -6.33 -2.46
C VAL A 129 -12.57 -6.15 -3.17
N ALA A 130 -12.47 -6.64 -4.39
CA ALA A 130 -11.33 -6.42 -5.25
C ALA A 130 -11.80 -6.10 -6.67
N LEU A 131 -11.08 -5.21 -7.33
CA LEU A 131 -11.23 -4.90 -8.75
C LEU A 131 -10.00 -5.44 -9.48
N GLN A 132 -10.21 -6.35 -10.41
CA GLN A 132 -9.20 -6.81 -11.35
C GLN A 132 -9.46 -6.15 -12.71
N PHE A 133 -8.41 -5.67 -13.35
CA PHE A 133 -8.49 -4.98 -14.64
C PHE A 133 -7.20 -5.18 -15.43
N ASN A 134 -7.29 -4.93 -16.74
CA ASN A 134 -6.18 -4.87 -17.69
C ASN A 134 -6.23 -3.54 -18.45
N GLY A 135 -5.35 -3.38 -19.46
CA GLY A 135 -5.29 -2.18 -20.27
C GLY A 135 -4.49 -1.02 -19.65
N PRO A 136 -4.68 0.21 -20.15
CA PRO A 136 -3.81 1.37 -19.83
C PRO A 136 -3.71 1.69 -18.34
N ALA A 137 -4.79 1.50 -17.58
CA ALA A 137 -4.82 1.78 -16.13
C ALA A 137 -3.81 0.95 -15.34
N VAL A 138 -3.37 -0.22 -15.85
CA VAL A 138 -2.33 -1.02 -15.20
C VAL A 138 -0.98 -0.31 -15.22
N ALA A 139 -0.68 0.45 -16.29
CA ALA A 139 0.54 1.25 -16.36
C ALA A 139 0.52 2.38 -15.32
N ASP A 140 -0.63 3.00 -15.08
CA ASP A 140 -0.77 4.03 -14.05
C ASP A 140 -0.64 3.44 -12.63
N LEU A 141 -1.23 2.27 -12.40
CA LEU A 141 -1.05 1.54 -11.14
C LEU A 141 0.42 1.19 -10.93
N LEU A 142 1.09 0.62 -11.93
CA LEU A 142 2.52 0.29 -11.86
C LEU A 142 3.38 1.52 -11.56
N ARG A 143 3.13 2.64 -12.25
CA ARG A 143 3.85 3.89 -12.00
C ARG A 143 3.68 4.36 -10.55
N SER A 144 2.47 4.24 -9.99
CA SER A 144 2.18 4.57 -8.60
C SER A 144 2.93 3.67 -7.62
N GLU A 145 3.02 2.37 -7.88
CA GLU A 145 3.76 1.44 -7.01
C GLU A 145 5.29 1.62 -7.15
N LEU A 146 5.79 1.87 -8.36
CA LEU A 146 7.21 2.18 -8.57
C LEU A 146 7.63 3.47 -7.86
N ALA A 147 6.74 4.46 -7.76
CA ALA A 147 6.99 5.67 -6.98
C ALA A 147 7.17 5.36 -5.49
N VAL A 148 6.35 4.47 -4.92
CA VAL A 148 6.49 4.01 -3.52
C VAL A 148 7.81 3.26 -3.31
N ILE A 149 8.18 2.39 -4.26
CA ILE A 149 9.47 1.69 -4.20
C ILE A 149 10.62 2.69 -4.26
N SER A 150 10.60 3.60 -5.25
CA SER A 150 11.63 4.62 -5.43
C SER A 150 11.80 5.48 -4.19
N MET A 151 10.70 5.93 -3.60
CA MET A 151 10.69 6.69 -2.36
C MET A 151 11.34 5.90 -1.21
N SER A 152 11.12 4.58 -1.16
CA SER A 152 11.58 3.73 -0.05
C SER A 152 13.04 3.32 -0.16
N VAL A 153 13.55 3.09 -1.38
CA VAL A 153 14.94 2.60 -1.60
C VAL A 153 15.86 3.62 -2.27
N GLY A 154 15.36 4.84 -2.52
CA GLY A 154 16.13 5.93 -3.12
C GLY A 154 16.44 5.75 -4.62
N ARG A 155 15.88 4.73 -5.26
CA ARG A 155 16.03 4.48 -6.71
C ARG A 155 14.79 3.78 -7.27
N SER A 156 14.46 4.07 -8.53
CA SER A 156 13.42 3.32 -9.23
C SER A 156 13.96 1.99 -9.72
N PRO A 157 13.30 0.86 -9.46
CA PRO A 157 13.67 -0.39 -10.10
C PRO A 157 13.44 -0.26 -11.60
N GLN A 158 14.35 -0.84 -12.38
CA GLN A 158 14.10 -1.04 -13.81
C GLN A 158 13.15 -2.23 -13.94
N VAL A 159 11.96 -1.98 -14.45
CA VAL A 159 11.03 -3.04 -14.84
C VAL A 159 11.46 -3.51 -16.22
N CYS A 160 11.77 -4.79 -16.36
CA CYS A 160 12.36 -5.36 -17.58
C CYS A 160 11.45 -5.27 -18.81
N HIS A 161 10.15 -5.04 -18.61
CA HIS A 161 9.19 -4.92 -19.70
C HIS A 161 8.37 -3.65 -19.55
N ALA A 162 8.33 -2.83 -20.60
CA ALA A 162 7.41 -1.71 -20.66
C ALA A 162 5.98 -2.26 -20.72
N VAL A 163 5.08 -1.72 -19.89
CA VAL A 163 3.65 -1.95 -20.06
C VAL A 163 3.26 -1.28 -21.37
N THR A 164 3.15 -2.05 -22.42
CA THR A 164 2.60 -1.57 -23.68
C THR A 164 1.10 -1.77 -23.60
N PRO A 165 0.29 -0.71 -23.55
CA PRO A 165 -1.16 -0.86 -23.55
C PRO A 165 -1.58 -1.54 -24.86
N LEU A 166 -2.29 -2.66 -24.76
CA LEU A 166 -2.95 -3.23 -25.92
C LEU A 166 -4.02 -2.25 -26.42
N PRO A 167 -4.17 -2.07 -27.74
CA PRO A 167 -5.26 -1.27 -28.27
C PRO A 167 -6.58 -1.92 -27.87
N VAL A 168 -7.41 -1.17 -27.15
CA VAL A 168 -8.71 -1.64 -26.68
C VAL A 168 -9.71 -1.36 -27.78
N ALA A 169 -10.27 -2.41 -28.37
CA ALA A 169 -11.13 -2.31 -29.55
C ALA A 169 -12.54 -1.79 -29.23
N ASP A 170 -13.04 -1.97 -28.02
CA ASP A 170 -14.37 -1.53 -27.62
C ASP A 170 -14.40 -1.28 -26.11
N VAL A 171 -14.49 -0.01 -25.68
CA VAL A 171 -14.37 0.39 -24.26
C VAL A 171 -15.75 0.78 -23.75
N THR A 172 -16.41 -0.15 -23.07
CA THR A 172 -17.66 0.14 -22.35
C THR A 172 -17.39 0.62 -20.93
N THR A 173 -16.16 0.44 -20.42
CA THR A 173 -15.79 0.77 -19.02
C THR A 173 -14.43 1.46 -19.00
N GLN A 174 -14.34 2.62 -18.39
CA GLN A 174 -13.09 3.34 -18.16
C GLN A 174 -12.63 3.13 -16.72
N VAL A 175 -11.34 2.77 -16.55
CA VAL A 175 -10.68 2.65 -15.24
C VAL A 175 -9.65 3.76 -15.11
N SER A 176 -9.66 4.47 -14.00
CA SER A 176 -8.64 5.46 -13.63
C SER A 176 -8.07 5.14 -12.25
N ILE A 177 -6.78 5.42 -12.08
CA ILE A 177 -6.07 5.19 -10.82
C ILE A 177 -5.83 6.53 -10.14
N HIS A 178 -6.36 6.67 -8.95
CA HIS A 178 -6.19 7.82 -8.10
C HIS A 178 -5.48 7.43 -6.81
N SER A 179 -4.58 8.27 -6.33
CA SER A 179 -3.85 8.06 -5.08
C SER A 179 -3.77 9.35 -4.27
N GLU A 180 -3.56 9.24 -2.98
CA GLU A 180 -3.35 10.36 -2.06
C GLU A 180 -4.48 11.42 -2.12
N GLY A 181 -4.16 12.69 -2.31
CA GLY A 181 -5.11 13.79 -2.39
C GLY A 181 -6.08 13.70 -3.56
N ALA A 182 -5.65 13.11 -4.68
CA ALA A 182 -6.49 12.95 -5.87
C ALA A 182 -7.73 12.06 -5.62
N ILE A 183 -7.67 11.13 -4.67
CA ILE A 183 -8.83 10.32 -4.28
C ILE A 183 -9.96 11.22 -3.76
N LYS A 184 -9.64 12.14 -2.86
CA LYS A 184 -10.62 13.07 -2.30
C LYS A 184 -11.16 14.03 -3.35
N GLU A 185 -10.29 14.58 -4.19
CA GLU A 185 -10.68 15.50 -5.27
C GLU A 185 -11.64 14.82 -6.25
N THR A 186 -11.31 13.62 -6.70
CA THR A 186 -12.18 12.84 -7.59
C THR A 186 -13.52 12.53 -6.93
N LEU A 187 -13.53 12.13 -5.67
CA LEU A 187 -14.76 11.83 -4.95
C LEU A 187 -15.65 13.08 -4.84
N LEU A 188 -15.09 14.23 -4.50
CA LEU A 188 -15.85 15.48 -4.43
C LEU A 188 -16.39 15.92 -5.80
N THR A 189 -15.61 15.72 -6.87
CA THR A 189 -16.06 15.99 -8.24
C THR A 189 -17.24 15.09 -8.61
N LEU A 190 -17.13 13.79 -8.37
CA LEU A 190 -18.20 12.83 -8.66
C LEU A 190 -19.50 13.16 -7.90
N ILE A 191 -19.39 13.59 -6.64
CA ILE A 191 -20.57 14.04 -5.86
C ILE A 191 -21.15 15.32 -6.46
N ALA A 192 -20.29 16.28 -6.83
CA ALA A 192 -20.75 17.56 -7.40
C ALA A 192 -21.41 17.41 -8.78
N ASP A 193 -21.02 16.41 -9.55
CA ASP A 193 -21.56 16.12 -10.88
C ASP A 193 -22.91 15.41 -10.83
N THR A 194 -23.39 14.98 -9.66
CA THR A 194 -24.71 14.33 -9.52
C THR A 194 -25.84 15.34 -9.64
N ALA A 195 -26.90 14.92 -10.32
CA ALA A 195 -28.10 15.70 -10.56
C ALA A 195 -29.32 15.09 -9.84
N SER A 196 -30.45 15.82 -9.87
CA SER A 196 -31.71 15.31 -9.31
C SER A 196 -32.14 14.02 -10.01
N GLY A 197 -32.27 12.95 -9.25
CA GLY A 197 -32.66 11.62 -9.74
C GLY A 197 -31.46 10.65 -9.86
N ASP A 198 -30.24 11.12 -9.69
CA ASP A 198 -29.05 10.26 -9.65
C ASP A 198 -28.93 9.55 -8.30
N HIS A 199 -28.13 8.47 -8.29
CA HIS A 199 -27.93 7.64 -7.11
C HIS A 199 -26.44 7.61 -6.74
N ILE A 200 -26.14 7.75 -5.45
CA ILE A 200 -24.80 7.59 -4.90
C ILE A 200 -24.82 6.46 -3.88
N ASP A 201 -24.08 5.39 -4.16
CA ASP A 201 -23.88 4.28 -3.22
C ASP A 201 -22.47 4.34 -2.65
N LEU A 202 -22.35 4.53 -1.33
CA LEU A 202 -21.09 4.56 -0.60
C LEU A 202 -21.01 3.39 0.36
N ILE A 203 -19.99 2.52 0.19
CA ILE A 203 -19.70 1.40 1.08
C ILE A 203 -18.37 1.68 1.75
N LEU A 204 -18.41 2.15 2.99
CA LEU A 204 -17.25 2.59 3.76
C LEU A 204 -17.26 1.98 5.15
N PHE A 205 -16.09 1.76 5.73
CA PHE A 205 -15.98 1.38 7.14
C PHE A 205 -16.38 2.55 8.05
N TYR A 206 -15.90 3.75 7.74
CA TYR A 206 -16.32 5.01 8.36
C TYR A 206 -16.06 6.19 7.42
N LEU A 207 -16.84 7.25 7.59
CA LEU A 207 -16.68 8.51 6.84
C LEU A 207 -16.45 9.65 7.83
N SER A 208 -15.26 10.25 7.81
CA SER A 208 -14.87 11.32 8.73
C SER A 208 -14.37 12.59 8.03
N ASP A 209 -14.18 12.55 6.70
CA ASP A 209 -13.77 13.75 5.95
C ASP A 209 -14.91 14.75 5.88
N ARG A 210 -14.70 15.93 6.51
CA ARG A 210 -15.74 16.97 6.63
C ARG A 210 -16.20 17.53 5.29
N ALA A 211 -15.30 17.59 4.29
CA ALA A 211 -15.67 18.12 2.99
C ALA A 211 -16.57 17.14 2.24
N VAL A 212 -16.27 15.85 2.30
CA VAL A 212 -17.11 14.80 1.71
C VAL A 212 -18.47 14.72 2.40
N VAL A 213 -18.49 14.71 3.75
CA VAL A 213 -19.77 14.72 4.52
C VAL A 213 -20.63 15.93 4.21
N LYS A 214 -20.01 17.08 3.92
CA LYS A 214 -20.75 18.31 3.58
C LYS A 214 -21.23 18.32 2.12
N ALA A 215 -20.56 17.60 1.23
CA ALA A 215 -20.91 17.52 -0.18
C ALA A 215 -22.05 16.54 -0.46
N LEU A 216 -22.21 15.49 0.38
CA LEU A 216 -23.34 14.56 0.38
C LEU A 216 -24.61 15.21 0.95
#